data_3786b1cec738a21e3a077522611f3f50
#
_entry.id   3786b1cec738a21e3a077522611f3f50
#
_cell.length_a   1.000
_cell.length_b   1.000
_cell.length_c   1.000
_cell.angle_alpha   90.00
_cell.angle_beta   90.00
_cell.angle_gamma   90.00
#
_symmetry.space_group_name_H-M   'P 1'
#
loop_
_entity.id
_entity.type
_entity.pdbx_description
1 polymer ?
#
loop_
_entity_poly.entity_id
_entity_poly.type
_entity_poly.pdbx_seq_one_letter_code
_entity_poly.pdbx_strand_id
1 'polypeptide(L)'
;CEEEYMDYVNKGCPMVLGGPLGHVMAAKAIAFKEANTPAYQAWAAQVVKNAQALAEALKSYDIPLQTGGTDNHLMLADVTVYGLTGKQAEAAMFECGITANANALPYDKNGAWWTSGVRLGTPALTTLGMNEEDMKEVASIVDFVLKNTKPGVTKEGKPAKGKIVISDETKAAARERVNKLLGAHVLYPELDLDFLKKEFVK
;
A
#
# COMPACT_ATOMS: atom_id res chain seq x y z
N CYS A 1 -22.96 21.44 -12.72
CA CYS A 1 -22.16 22.68 -12.85
C CYS A 1 -23.09 23.88 -12.79
N GLU A 2 -22.54 25.06 -12.62
CA GLU A 2 -23.27 26.31 -12.77
C GLU A 2 -23.75 26.49 -14.21
N GLU A 3 -24.91 27.14 -14.43
CA GLU A 3 -25.53 27.32 -15.74
C GLU A 3 -24.60 28.02 -16.75
N GLU A 4 -23.82 28.97 -16.30
CA GLU A 4 -22.84 29.69 -17.14
C GLU A 4 -21.75 28.82 -17.77
N TYR A 5 -21.49 27.63 -17.20
CA TYR A 5 -20.50 26.70 -17.72
C TYR A 5 -21.08 25.58 -18.61
N MET A 6 -22.41 25.48 -18.75
CA MET A 6 -23.08 24.41 -19.49
C MET A 6 -22.62 24.30 -20.94
N ASP A 7 -22.45 25.41 -21.63
CA ASP A 7 -21.99 25.42 -23.01
C ASP A 7 -20.58 24.86 -23.18
N TYR A 8 -19.69 25.16 -22.23
CA TYR A 8 -18.33 24.61 -22.23
C TYR A 8 -18.32 23.12 -21.94
N VAL A 9 -19.12 22.67 -20.99
CA VAL A 9 -19.29 21.26 -20.67
C VAL A 9 -19.84 20.49 -21.85
N ASN A 10 -20.89 21.00 -22.50
CA ASN A 10 -21.50 20.38 -23.68
C ASN A 10 -20.55 20.33 -24.88
N LYS A 11 -19.71 21.34 -25.09
CA LYS A 11 -18.66 21.33 -26.12
C LYS A 11 -17.54 20.33 -25.78
N GLY A 12 -17.20 20.16 -24.52
CA GLY A 12 -16.21 19.18 -24.07
C GLY A 12 -16.66 17.72 -24.17
N CYS A 13 -17.97 17.48 -24.20
CA CYS A 13 -18.56 16.14 -24.27
C CYS A 13 -19.22 15.95 -25.67
N PRO A 14 -18.73 15.03 -26.55
CA PRO A 14 -17.70 14.01 -26.32
C PRO A 14 -16.27 14.39 -26.73
N MET A 15 -16.03 15.63 -27.20
CA MET A 15 -14.76 16.03 -27.83
C MET A 15 -13.51 15.75 -26.96
N VAL A 16 -13.62 16.01 -25.64
CA VAL A 16 -12.52 15.78 -24.69
C VAL A 16 -12.63 14.42 -24.03
N LEU A 17 -13.85 13.97 -23.73
CA LEU A 17 -14.10 12.75 -22.95
C LEU A 17 -14.15 11.48 -23.80
N GLY A 18 -14.35 11.60 -25.12
CA GLY A 18 -14.59 10.49 -26.03
C GLY A 18 -16.02 9.94 -25.95
N GLY A 19 -16.33 8.95 -26.81
CA GLY A 19 -17.63 8.30 -26.86
C GLY A 19 -17.87 7.33 -25.68
N PRO A 20 -19.13 6.95 -25.44
CA PRO A 20 -19.47 5.95 -24.43
C PRO A 20 -18.82 4.60 -24.72
N LEU A 21 -18.26 3.97 -23.67
CA LEU A 21 -17.61 2.67 -23.74
C LEU A 21 -18.54 1.61 -23.13
N GLY A 22 -19.35 0.93 -23.98
CA GLY A 22 -20.37 -0.04 -23.54
C GLY A 22 -19.81 -1.16 -22.68
N HIS A 23 -18.63 -1.67 -22.98
CA HIS A 23 -17.95 -2.71 -22.18
C HIS A 23 -17.56 -2.21 -20.78
N VAL A 24 -17.11 -0.95 -20.66
CA VAL A 24 -16.81 -0.34 -19.35
C VAL A 24 -18.10 -0.12 -18.54
N MET A 25 -19.19 0.29 -19.20
CA MET A 25 -20.49 0.46 -18.53
C MET A 25 -21.01 -0.88 -18.01
N ALA A 26 -20.88 -1.96 -18.76
CA ALA A 26 -21.24 -3.31 -18.33
C ALA A 26 -20.36 -3.77 -17.14
N ALA A 27 -19.06 -3.55 -17.20
CA ALA A 27 -18.14 -3.87 -16.10
C ALA A 27 -18.49 -3.10 -14.81
N LYS A 28 -18.83 -1.80 -14.92
CA LYS A 28 -19.28 -1.00 -13.77
C LYS A 28 -20.59 -1.53 -13.18
N ALA A 29 -21.54 -1.96 -14.03
CA ALA A 29 -22.80 -2.51 -13.56
C ALA A 29 -22.59 -3.81 -12.76
N ILE A 30 -21.67 -4.68 -13.19
CA ILE A 30 -21.30 -5.90 -12.47
C ILE A 30 -20.64 -5.53 -11.13
N ALA A 31 -19.67 -4.62 -11.13
CA ALA A 31 -18.99 -4.17 -9.92
C ALA A 31 -19.95 -3.57 -8.89
N PHE A 32 -20.91 -2.76 -9.32
CA PHE A 32 -21.93 -2.20 -8.43
C PHE A 32 -22.90 -3.26 -7.89
N LYS A 33 -23.25 -4.26 -8.72
CA LYS A 33 -24.06 -5.39 -8.25
C LYS A 33 -23.34 -6.18 -7.18
N GLU A 34 -22.05 -6.45 -7.36
CA GLU A 34 -21.21 -7.12 -6.38
C GLU A 34 -21.08 -6.29 -5.08
N ALA A 35 -20.80 -4.99 -5.20
CA ALA A 35 -20.69 -4.08 -4.06
C ALA A 35 -21.99 -3.97 -3.24
N ASN A 36 -23.14 -4.24 -3.85
CA ASN A 36 -24.45 -4.25 -3.17
C ASN A 36 -24.82 -5.61 -2.58
N THR A 37 -23.83 -6.40 -2.16
CA THR A 37 -24.06 -7.69 -1.51
C THR A 37 -23.66 -7.65 -0.04
N PRO A 38 -24.30 -8.48 0.84
CA PRO A 38 -23.89 -8.60 2.24
C PRO A 38 -22.42 -9.04 2.41
N ALA A 39 -21.91 -9.88 1.51
CA ALA A 39 -20.52 -10.32 1.52
C ALA A 39 -19.53 -9.16 1.32
N TYR A 40 -19.81 -8.28 0.34
CA TYR A 40 -18.99 -7.10 0.12
C TYR A 40 -19.06 -6.11 1.29
N GLN A 41 -20.25 -5.93 1.88
CA GLN A 41 -20.42 -5.07 3.07
C GLN A 41 -19.61 -5.59 4.26
N ALA A 42 -19.61 -6.90 4.50
CA ALA A 42 -18.78 -7.53 5.54
C ALA A 42 -17.28 -7.35 5.25
N TRP A 43 -16.84 -7.56 4.01
CA TRP A 43 -15.47 -7.32 3.57
C TRP A 43 -15.07 -5.85 3.78
N ALA A 44 -15.89 -4.89 3.37
CA ALA A 44 -15.60 -3.47 3.52
C ALA A 44 -15.47 -3.05 5.00
N ALA A 45 -16.33 -3.59 5.87
CA ALA A 45 -16.23 -3.38 7.31
C ALA A 45 -14.93 -3.96 7.89
N GLN A 46 -14.52 -5.16 7.43
CA GLN A 46 -13.26 -5.76 7.84
C GLN A 46 -12.04 -4.97 7.37
N VAL A 47 -12.09 -4.37 6.16
CA VAL A 47 -11.02 -3.47 5.67
C VAL A 47 -10.76 -2.33 6.66
N VAL A 48 -11.82 -1.69 7.17
CA VAL A 48 -11.68 -0.58 8.12
C VAL A 48 -11.15 -1.07 9.47
N LYS A 49 -11.64 -2.21 9.98
CA LYS A 49 -11.13 -2.80 11.24
C LYS A 49 -9.64 -3.13 11.12
N ASN A 50 -9.23 -3.75 10.04
CA ASN A 50 -7.84 -4.05 9.77
C ASN A 50 -6.98 -2.78 9.68
N ALA A 51 -7.49 -1.73 9.04
CA ALA A 51 -6.79 -0.45 8.95
C ALA A 51 -6.60 0.19 10.34
N GLN A 52 -7.61 0.16 11.18
CA GLN A 52 -7.54 0.65 12.56
C GLN A 52 -6.54 -0.18 13.39
N ALA A 53 -6.58 -1.52 13.29
CA ALA A 53 -5.65 -2.39 13.98
C ALA A 53 -4.21 -2.17 13.53
N LEU A 54 -3.97 -2.02 12.21
CA LEU A 54 -2.66 -1.68 11.67
C LEU A 54 -2.17 -0.32 12.18
N ALA A 55 -3.05 0.69 12.20
CA ALA A 55 -2.73 2.02 12.69
C ALA A 55 -2.31 2.00 14.17
N GLU A 56 -3.08 1.32 15.04
CA GLU A 56 -2.74 1.19 16.46
C GLU A 56 -1.43 0.41 16.66
N ALA A 57 -1.21 -0.65 15.89
CA ALA A 57 0.03 -1.41 15.96
C ALA A 57 1.25 -0.57 15.51
N LEU A 58 1.15 0.21 14.44
CA LEU A 58 2.23 1.12 14.01
C LEU A 58 2.53 2.19 15.07
N LYS A 59 1.50 2.75 15.70
CA LYS A 59 1.66 3.72 16.80
C LYS A 59 2.36 3.10 18.01
N SER A 60 2.17 1.82 18.29
CA SER A 60 2.87 1.11 19.38
C SER A 60 4.38 0.99 19.15
N TYR A 61 4.83 1.19 17.92
CA TYR A 61 6.25 1.30 17.54
C TYR A 61 6.73 2.76 17.40
N ASP A 62 5.96 3.71 17.93
CA ASP A 62 6.25 5.15 17.85
C ASP A 62 6.33 5.70 16.42
N ILE A 63 5.62 5.07 15.47
CA ILE A 63 5.49 5.56 14.09
C ILE A 63 4.35 6.57 14.05
N PRO A 64 4.63 7.86 13.79
CA PRO A 64 3.57 8.87 13.73
C PRO A 64 2.70 8.65 12.49
N LEU A 65 1.40 8.71 12.68
CA LEU A 65 0.43 8.68 11.59
C LEU A 65 -0.18 10.06 11.39
N GLN A 66 -0.35 10.47 10.14
CA GLN A 66 -1.12 11.68 9.83
C GLN A 66 -2.55 11.52 10.35
N THR A 67 -3.08 12.56 10.97
CA THR A 67 -4.39 12.57 11.65
C THR A 67 -4.49 11.64 12.88
N GLY A 68 -3.38 11.04 13.34
CA GLY A 68 -3.34 10.20 14.53
C GLY A 68 -3.93 8.79 14.37
N GLY A 69 -4.34 8.42 13.16
CA GLY A 69 -4.95 7.12 12.85
C GLY A 69 -5.70 7.12 11.53
N THR A 70 -6.72 6.26 11.42
CA THR A 70 -7.56 6.18 10.23
C THR A 70 -8.99 5.76 10.55
N ASP A 71 -9.95 6.23 9.78
CA ASP A 71 -11.35 5.83 9.76
C ASP A 71 -11.76 5.20 8.41
N ASN A 72 -10.79 4.98 7.53
CA ASN A 72 -10.99 4.39 6.21
C ASN A 72 -10.01 3.21 5.97
N HIS A 73 -9.62 2.96 4.74
CA HIS A 73 -8.83 1.79 4.33
C HIS A 73 -7.32 2.04 4.28
N LEU A 74 -6.85 3.26 4.48
CA LEU A 74 -5.44 3.63 4.34
C LEU A 74 -4.97 4.60 5.42
N MET A 75 -3.66 4.72 5.58
CA MET A 75 -3.00 5.67 6.46
C MET A 75 -1.69 6.16 5.85
N LEU A 76 -1.25 7.33 6.29
CA LEU A 76 0.06 7.89 5.96
C LEU A 76 0.94 7.86 7.20
N ALA A 77 2.03 7.08 7.13
CA ALA A 77 3.01 6.94 8.20
C ALA A 77 4.22 7.84 7.94
N ASP A 78 4.65 8.61 8.94
CA ASP A 78 5.87 9.41 8.89
C ASP A 78 7.08 8.52 9.20
N VAL A 79 7.94 8.31 8.20
CA VAL A 79 9.12 7.47 8.31
C VAL A 79 10.39 8.25 8.67
N THR A 80 10.29 9.56 8.82
CA THR A 80 11.44 10.41 9.20
C THR A 80 11.94 10.11 10.61
N VAL A 81 11.13 9.50 11.46
CA VAL A 81 11.53 9.00 12.79
C VAL A 81 12.66 7.96 12.73
N TYR A 82 12.80 7.26 11.60
CA TYR A 82 13.91 6.34 11.32
C TYR A 82 15.12 7.01 10.62
N GLY A 83 15.06 8.33 10.40
CA GLY A 83 16.05 9.06 9.61
C GLY A 83 15.99 8.76 8.11
N LEU A 84 14.88 8.24 7.61
CA LEU A 84 14.65 7.86 6.22
C LEU A 84 13.75 8.87 5.51
N THR A 85 13.91 8.96 4.19
CA THR A 85 12.89 9.56 3.33
C THR A 85 11.83 8.50 2.97
N GLY A 86 10.66 8.93 2.50
CA GLY A 86 9.63 8.01 2.00
C GLY A 86 10.15 7.12 0.87
N LYS A 87 10.98 7.66 -0.03
CA LYS A 87 11.62 6.87 -1.11
C LYS A 87 12.56 5.79 -0.58
N GLN A 88 13.29 6.06 0.49
CA GLN A 88 14.16 5.08 1.11
C GLN A 88 13.36 3.99 1.81
N ALA A 89 12.30 4.36 2.52
CA ALA A 89 11.40 3.42 3.18
C ALA A 89 10.68 2.52 2.15
N GLU A 90 10.15 3.09 1.07
CA GLU A 90 9.55 2.34 -0.05
C GLU A 90 10.53 1.30 -0.62
N ALA A 91 11.78 1.72 -0.92
CA ALA A 91 12.79 0.83 -1.46
C ALA A 91 13.18 -0.29 -0.49
N ALA A 92 13.36 0.01 0.80
CA ALA A 92 13.70 -0.98 1.81
C ALA A 92 12.59 -2.02 1.99
N MET A 93 11.35 -1.58 2.08
CA MET A 93 10.19 -2.47 2.17
C MET A 93 10.07 -3.34 0.92
N PHE A 94 10.25 -2.77 -0.28
CA PHE A 94 10.20 -3.54 -1.53
C PHE A 94 11.27 -4.62 -1.58
N GLU A 95 12.51 -4.34 -1.16
CA GLU A 95 13.58 -5.34 -1.06
C GLU A 95 13.27 -6.45 -0.05
N CYS A 96 12.37 -6.20 0.90
CA CYS A 96 11.91 -7.18 1.89
C CYS A 96 10.59 -7.87 1.52
N GLY A 97 10.05 -7.63 0.31
CA GLY A 97 8.80 -8.26 -0.15
C GLY A 97 7.52 -7.55 0.32
N ILE A 98 7.62 -6.30 0.78
CA ILE A 98 6.48 -5.48 1.20
C ILE A 98 6.23 -4.39 0.17
N THR A 99 5.05 -4.38 -0.45
CA THR A 99 4.64 -3.33 -1.38
C THR A 99 3.99 -2.18 -0.63
N ALA A 100 4.62 -1.01 -0.71
CA ALA A 100 4.09 0.26 -0.22
C ALA A 100 4.47 1.35 -1.21
N ASN A 101 3.98 2.57 -1.03
CA ASN A 101 4.44 3.69 -1.85
C ASN A 101 4.86 4.89 -1.00
N ALA A 102 5.92 5.54 -1.44
CA ALA A 102 6.35 6.83 -0.91
C ALA A 102 5.24 7.87 -1.12
N ASN A 103 4.96 8.68 -0.11
CA ASN A 103 3.89 9.67 -0.14
C ASN A 103 4.31 10.94 0.59
N ALA A 104 4.03 12.10 -0.03
CA ALA A 104 4.24 13.36 0.65
C ALA A 104 3.26 13.49 1.83
N LEU A 105 3.75 14.02 2.92
CA LEU A 105 2.94 14.41 4.07
C LEU A 105 2.50 15.88 3.95
N PRO A 106 1.46 16.32 4.64
CA PRO A 106 1.12 17.73 4.71
C PRO A 106 2.34 18.57 5.14
N TYR A 107 2.64 19.64 4.41
CA TYR A 107 3.81 20.50 4.64
C TYR A 107 5.17 19.76 4.59
N ASP A 108 5.30 18.79 3.71
CA ASP A 108 6.46 17.90 3.61
C ASP A 108 7.77 18.65 3.37
N LYS A 109 8.73 18.52 4.29
CA LYS A 109 10.05 19.18 4.21
C LYS A 109 10.97 18.55 3.18
N ASN A 110 10.75 17.27 2.78
CA ASN A 110 11.54 16.58 1.77
C ASN A 110 11.04 16.83 0.34
N GLY A 111 9.88 17.46 0.20
CA GLY A 111 9.25 17.76 -1.09
C GLY A 111 8.65 16.54 -1.77
N ALA A 112 8.00 16.77 -2.91
CA ALA A 112 7.21 15.74 -3.59
C ALA A 112 8.01 14.56 -4.15
N TRP A 113 9.30 14.74 -4.42
CA TRP A 113 10.15 13.70 -5.01
C TRP A 113 10.69 12.69 -3.99
N TRP A 114 11.13 13.17 -2.84
CA TRP A 114 11.74 12.32 -1.81
C TRP A 114 10.77 11.88 -0.74
N THR A 115 9.80 12.71 -0.44
CA THR A 115 8.73 12.56 0.53
C THR A 115 9.20 12.23 1.96
N SER A 116 8.33 12.38 2.93
CA SER A 116 8.59 12.05 4.33
C SER A 116 7.76 10.87 4.82
N GLY A 117 6.80 10.43 4.05
CA GLY A 117 5.87 9.39 4.44
C GLY A 117 5.80 8.21 3.48
N VAL A 118 5.14 7.18 3.96
CA VAL A 118 4.67 6.05 3.16
C VAL A 118 3.18 5.87 3.36
N ARG A 119 2.49 5.43 2.29
CA ARG A 119 1.08 5.09 2.34
C ARG A 119 0.93 3.58 2.49
N LEU A 120 0.17 3.18 3.49
CA LEU A 120 -0.19 1.80 3.77
C LEU A 120 -1.71 1.65 3.71
N GLY A 121 -2.19 0.49 3.29
CA GLY A 121 -3.63 0.21 3.21
C GLY A 121 -3.92 -1.28 3.33
N THR A 122 -5.17 -1.61 3.64
CA THR A 122 -5.57 -2.97 4.05
C THR A 122 -6.50 -3.72 3.09
N PRO A 123 -7.03 -3.16 1.98
CA PRO A 123 -7.94 -3.90 1.11
C PRO A 123 -7.38 -5.21 0.57
N ALA A 124 -6.13 -5.20 0.06
CA ALA A 124 -5.48 -6.39 -0.48
C ALA A 124 -5.28 -7.47 0.59
N LEU A 125 -4.82 -7.07 1.78
CA LEU A 125 -4.62 -7.98 2.91
C LEU A 125 -5.94 -8.59 3.39
N THR A 126 -7.00 -7.77 3.45
CA THR A 126 -8.35 -8.25 3.81
C THR A 126 -8.91 -9.22 2.76
N THR A 127 -8.63 -8.99 1.47
CA THR A 127 -9.03 -9.92 0.40
C THR A 127 -8.33 -11.28 0.53
N LEU A 128 -7.11 -11.30 1.06
CA LEU A 128 -6.39 -12.54 1.39
C LEU A 128 -6.94 -13.25 2.65
N GLY A 129 -7.91 -12.65 3.35
CA GLY A 129 -8.50 -13.20 4.57
C GLY A 129 -7.73 -12.85 5.85
N MET A 130 -6.83 -11.87 5.80
CA MET A 130 -6.12 -11.39 6.98
C MET A 130 -7.06 -10.62 7.90
N ASN A 131 -6.81 -10.70 9.20
CA ASN A 131 -7.58 -10.08 10.28
C ASN A 131 -6.72 -9.12 11.13
N GLU A 132 -7.27 -8.61 12.22
CA GLU A 132 -6.64 -7.63 13.09
C GLU A 132 -5.35 -8.14 13.75
N GLU A 133 -5.25 -9.46 14.04
CA GLU A 133 -4.02 -10.03 14.60
C GLU A 133 -2.90 -10.08 13.56
N ASP A 134 -3.23 -10.40 12.30
CA ASP A 134 -2.26 -10.35 11.20
C ASP A 134 -1.73 -8.93 10.99
N MET A 135 -2.55 -7.90 11.22
CA MET A 135 -2.12 -6.50 11.10
C MET A 135 -1.04 -6.12 12.12
N LYS A 136 -1.04 -6.75 13.31
CA LYS A 136 0.04 -6.57 14.30
C LYS A 136 1.36 -7.13 13.78
N GLU A 137 1.32 -8.30 13.14
CA GLU A 137 2.52 -8.88 12.51
C GLU A 137 3.00 -8.03 11.33
N VAL A 138 2.10 -7.53 10.50
CA VAL A 138 2.44 -6.59 9.40
C VAL A 138 3.16 -5.36 9.97
N ALA A 139 2.62 -4.72 10.99
CA ALA A 139 3.25 -3.56 11.63
C ALA A 139 4.63 -3.89 12.20
N SER A 140 4.78 -5.05 12.84
CA SER A 140 6.05 -5.53 13.39
C SER A 140 7.10 -5.76 12.30
N ILE A 141 6.71 -6.29 11.14
CA ILE A 141 7.63 -6.47 10.00
C ILE A 141 8.05 -5.11 9.43
N VAL A 142 7.11 -4.18 9.28
CA VAL A 142 7.39 -2.82 8.80
C VAL A 142 8.39 -2.12 9.73
N ASP A 143 8.14 -2.12 11.04
CA ASP A 143 9.06 -1.54 12.03
C ASP A 143 10.44 -2.20 11.97
N PHE A 144 10.50 -3.53 11.91
CA PHE A 144 11.75 -4.28 11.81
C PHE A 144 12.57 -3.86 10.58
N VAL A 145 11.95 -3.75 9.42
CA VAL A 145 12.62 -3.34 8.17
C VAL A 145 13.13 -1.91 8.30
N LEU A 146 12.28 -0.97 8.75
CA LEU A 146 12.66 0.45 8.81
C LEU A 146 13.75 0.71 9.85
N LYS A 147 13.72 0.07 11.01
CA LYS A 147 14.77 0.17 12.06
C LYS A 147 16.13 -0.33 11.58
N ASN A 148 16.15 -1.35 10.73
CA ASN A 148 17.39 -1.95 10.23
C ASN A 148 17.84 -1.38 8.89
N THR A 149 17.19 -0.32 8.40
CA THR A 149 17.56 0.39 7.18
C THR A 149 18.28 1.69 7.51
N LYS A 150 19.34 1.99 6.77
CA LYS A 150 20.08 3.24 6.90
C LYS A 150 20.13 3.98 5.56
N PRO A 151 20.16 5.32 5.56
CA PRO A 151 20.45 6.07 4.36
C PRO A 151 21.81 5.65 3.77
N GLY A 152 21.85 5.41 2.46
CA GLY A 152 23.13 5.24 1.76
C GLY A 152 23.86 6.57 1.64
N VAL A 153 25.07 6.53 1.04
CA VAL A 153 25.89 7.72 0.85
C VAL A 153 26.04 8.08 -0.63
N THR A 154 26.24 9.37 -0.90
CA THR A 154 26.60 9.88 -2.22
C THR A 154 28.08 9.58 -2.50
N LYS A 155 28.54 9.87 -3.72
CA LYS A 155 29.96 9.73 -4.07
C LYS A 155 30.87 10.64 -3.22
N GLU A 156 30.33 11.75 -2.71
CA GLU A 156 31.03 12.71 -1.83
C GLU A 156 30.92 12.35 -0.33
N GLY A 157 30.38 11.17 0.01
CA GLY A 157 30.25 10.70 1.40
C GLY A 157 29.09 11.33 2.20
N LYS A 158 28.21 12.12 1.58
CA LYS A 158 27.03 12.71 2.24
C LYS A 158 25.85 11.74 2.24
N PRO A 159 24.93 11.82 3.21
CA PRO A 159 23.71 11.03 3.19
C PRO A 159 22.92 11.24 1.89
N ALA A 160 22.60 10.16 1.20
CA ALA A 160 21.81 10.19 -0.03
C ALA A 160 20.32 10.06 0.28
N LYS A 161 19.46 10.84 -0.36
CA LYS A 161 18.02 10.83 -0.12
C LYS A 161 17.28 9.64 -0.77
N GLY A 162 17.91 8.93 -1.71
CA GLY A 162 17.27 7.83 -2.44
C GLY A 162 18.00 6.48 -2.36
N LYS A 163 19.18 6.44 -1.74
CA LYS A 163 19.93 5.20 -1.55
C LYS A 163 19.73 4.66 -0.16
N ILE A 164 19.70 3.34 -0.05
CA ILE A 164 19.57 2.62 1.23
C ILE A 164 20.74 1.67 1.43
N VAL A 165 20.99 1.34 2.70
CA VAL A 165 21.83 0.24 3.14
C VAL A 165 21.00 -0.61 4.09
N ILE A 166 20.79 -1.86 3.72
CA ILE A 166 20.10 -2.88 4.51
C ILE A 166 20.87 -4.19 4.33
N SER A 167 21.13 -4.91 5.42
CA SER A 167 21.92 -6.14 5.35
C SER A 167 21.12 -7.29 4.70
N ASP A 168 21.84 -8.24 4.10
CA ASP A 168 21.17 -9.42 3.49
C ASP A 168 20.52 -10.31 4.54
N GLU A 169 21.05 -10.35 5.76
CA GLU A 169 20.45 -11.05 6.90
C GLU A 169 19.10 -10.42 7.28
N THR A 170 19.03 -9.08 7.32
CA THR A 170 17.76 -8.36 7.59
C THR A 170 16.73 -8.63 6.51
N LYS A 171 17.14 -8.58 5.23
CA LYS A 171 16.25 -8.89 4.10
C LYS A 171 15.72 -10.32 4.17
N ALA A 172 16.60 -11.28 4.46
CA ALA A 172 16.24 -12.69 4.58
C ALA A 172 15.24 -12.91 5.73
N ALA A 173 15.52 -12.36 6.91
CA ALA A 173 14.63 -12.48 8.06
C ALA A 173 13.25 -11.82 7.83
N ALA A 174 13.23 -10.64 7.20
CA ALA A 174 11.98 -9.97 6.84
C ALA A 174 11.17 -10.77 5.82
N ARG A 175 11.82 -11.25 4.76
CA ARG A 175 11.17 -12.07 3.72
C ARG A 175 10.64 -13.40 4.26
N GLU A 176 11.36 -14.03 5.20
CA GLU A 176 10.88 -15.24 5.86
C GLU A 176 9.55 -14.98 6.60
N ARG A 177 9.46 -13.89 7.37
CA ARG A 177 8.23 -13.49 8.07
C ARG A 177 7.10 -13.18 7.08
N VAL A 178 7.39 -12.41 6.02
CA VAL A 178 6.43 -12.10 4.95
C VAL A 178 5.93 -13.37 4.30
N ASN A 179 6.82 -14.28 3.91
CA ASN A 179 6.45 -15.55 3.27
C ASN A 179 5.64 -16.45 4.19
N LYS A 180 5.96 -16.48 5.50
CA LYS A 180 5.17 -17.22 6.49
C LYS A 180 3.75 -16.68 6.58
N LEU A 181 3.58 -15.35 6.64
CA LEU A 181 2.28 -14.71 6.71
C LEU A 181 1.48 -14.97 5.41
N LEU A 182 2.09 -14.76 4.24
CA LEU A 182 1.44 -15.01 2.96
C LEU A 182 1.15 -16.49 2.70
N GLY A 183 1.98 -17.39 3.22
CA GLY A 183 1.74 -18.84 3.13
C GLY A 183 0.50 -19.30 3.89
N ALA A 184 0.09 -18.56 4.93
CA ALA A 184 -1.16 -18.81 5.64
C ALA A 184 -2.39 -18.20 4.92
N HIS A 185 -2.16 -17.27 3.98
CA HIS A 185 -3.20 -16.48 3.30
C HIS A 185 -2.99 -16.52 1.78
N VAL A 186 -3.15 -17.70 1.19
CA VAL A 186 -2.88 -17.94 -0.24
C VAL A 186 -3.94 -17.28 -1.11
N LEU A 187 -3.51 -16.46 -2.08
CA LEU A 187 -4.37 -15.92 -3.12
C LEU A 187 -4.66 -17.00 -4.17
N TYR A 188 -5.93 -17.22 -4.50
CA TYR A 188 -6.38 -18.25 -5.45
C TYR A 188 -5.93 -19.68 -5.05
N PRO A 189 -6.34 -20.20 -3.88
CA PRO A 189 -5.91 -21.51 -3.40
C PRO A 189 -6.36 -22.68 -4.32
N GLU A 190 -7.31 -22.42 -5.21
CA GLU A 190 -7.80 -23.35 -6.22
C GLU A 190 -6.86 -23.53 -7.42
N LEU A 191 -5.85 -22.66 -7.60
CA LEU A 191 -4.93 -22.75 -8.73
C LEU A 191 -3.88 -23.85 -8.48
N ASP A 192 -3.80 -24.82 -9.41
CA ASP A 192 -2.71 -25.80 -9.46
C ASP A 192 -1.45 -25.15 -10.02
N LEU A 193 -0.60 -24.64 -9.11
CA LEU A 193 0.64 -23.96 -9.47
C LEU A 193 1.66 -24.91 -10.12
N ASP A 194 1.66 -26.18 -9.77
CA ASP A 194 2.60 -27.16 -10.34
C ASP A 194 2.22 -27.49 -11.78
N PHE A 195 0.93 -27.63 -12.05
CA PHE A 195 0.42 -27.73 -13.41
C PHE A 195 0.79 -26.50 -14.24
N LEU A 196 0.53 -25.29 -13.71
CA LEU A 196 0.83 -24.04 -14.43
C LEU A 196 2.33 -23.90 -14.72
N LYS A 197 3.20 -24.21 -13.77
CA LYS A 197 4.66 -24.17 -13.98
C LYS A 197 5.09 -25.16 -15.05
N LYS A 198 4.58 -26.40 -15.00
CA LYS A 198 4.92 -27.45 -15.97
C LYS A 198 4.52 -27.08 -17.41
N GLU A 199 3.35 -26.48 -17.59
CA GLU A 199 2.79 -26.21 -18.92
C GLU A 199 3.22 -24.85 -19.50
N PHE A 200 3.48 -23.84 -18.66
CA PHE A 200 3.67 -22.45 -19.11
C PHE A 200 5.06 -21.86 -18.79
N VAL A 201 5.84 -22.47 -17.89
CA VAL A 201 7.20 -22.00 -17.56
C VAL A 201 8.19 -22.97 -18.21
N LYS A 202 8.85 -22.51 -19.28
CA LYS A 202 9.90 -23.24 -20.00
C LYS A 202 11.28 -22.82 -19.50
#